data_95bc8ac23a0851b9128cdac7b7d2272f
#
_entry.id   95bc8ac23a0851b9128cdac7b7d2272f
#
_cell.length_a   1.000
_cell.length_b   1.000
_cell.length_c   1.000
_cell.angle_alpha   90.00
_cell.angle_beta   90.00
_cell.angle_gamma   90.00
#
_symmetry.space_group_name_H-M   'P 1'
#
loop_
_entity.id
_entity.type
_entity.pdbx_description
1 polymer ?
#
loop_
_entity_poly.entity_id
_entity_poly.type
_entity_poly.pdbx_seq_one_letter_code
_entity_poly.pdbx_strand_id
1 'polypeptide(L)'
;RGVSDQCGGIVSAVYGAKIMKDLGMLSDKYTVLVTGTVQEEDCDGLCWQYIINEDKVRPEFVVSTEPTDGGIYRGQRGRMEIRIDVKGISCHGSAPERGDNAIYKMADIIADVRSLNNNGCDEDTDIKGLVKMLSPKYNPEHYEDAQFLGRGTCTVSQIFYTSPSRCAVADSCAISIDRRMTAGETWDSCLEEIRQLPSVKKYGDDVKVSMYMYDRPSWTGEVYETECYFPTWINKENAAHVQALY
;
A
#
# COMPACT_ATOMS: atom_id res chain seq x y z
N ARG A 1 -1.40 14.72 14.45
CA ARG A 1 -1.75 13.34 14.85
C ARG A 1 -2.79 13.35 15.96
N GLY A 2 -3.77 12.46 15.88
CA GLY A 2 -4.81 12.23 16.87
C GLY A 2 -6.03 13.16 16.74
N VAL A 3 -5.89 14.45 16.59
CA VAL A 3 -7.03 15.38 16.47
C VAL A 3 -7.46 15.54 15.02
N SER A 4 -6.59 16.03 14.16
CA SER A 4 -6.87 16.20 12.73
C SER A 4 -6.96 14.84 12.02
N ASP A 5 -6.08 13.94 12.39
CA ASP A 5 -5.98 12.59 11.86
C ASP A 5 -6.06 11.59 13.03
N GLN A 6 -7.31 11.02 13.33
CA GLN A 6 -8.51 11.70 12.83
C GLN A 6 -9.66 11.65 13.86
N CYS A 7 -9.38 11.78 15.15
CA CYS A 7 -10.46 11.80 16.18
C CYS A 7 -11.48 12.93 15.95
N GLY A 8 -11.04 14.05 15.38
CA GLY A 8 -11.95 15.16 15.01
C GLY A 8 -13.01 14.74 13.99
N GLY A 9 -12.62 13.94 12.99
CA GLY A 9 -13.55 13.37 12.01
C GLY A 9 -14.57 12.43 12.65
N ILE A 10 -14.13 11.55 13.55
CA ILE A 10 -15.02 10.64 14.29
C ILE A 10 -16.04 11.43 15.13
N VAL A 11 -15.58 12.44 15.86
CA VAL A 11 -16.46 13.32 16.64
C VAL A 11 -17.49 13.99 15.74
N SER A 12 -17.08 14.53 14.58
CA SER A 12 -17.98 15.15 13.62
C SER A 12 -19.04 14.16 13.09
N ALA A 13 -18.65 12.92 12.80
CA ALA A 13 -19.58 11.88 12.37
C ALA A 13 -20.61 11.52 13.44
N VAL A 14 -20.19 11.39 14.70
CA VAL A 14 -21.09 11.11 15.83
C VAL A 14 -22.11 12.25 16.03
N TYR A 15 -21.65 13.50 16.03
CA TYR A 15 -22.55 14.65 16.17
C TYR A 15 -23.43 14.84 14.94
N GLY A 16 -22.95 14.58 13.73
CA GLY A 16 -23.74 14.57 12.52
C GLY A 16 -24.91 13.58 12.60
N ALA A 17 -24.63 12.34 12.99
CA ALA A 17 -25.66 11.32 13.20
C ALA A 17 -26.68 11.73 14.29
N LYS A 18 -26.19 12.33 15.39
CA LYS A 18 -27.08 12.86 16.45
C LYS A 18 -27.99 13.97 15.92
N ILE A 19 -27.46 14.92 15.18
CA ILE A 19 -28.25 16.01 14.57
C ILE A 19 -29.32 15.43 13.64
N MET A 20 -28.99 14.47 12.79
CA MET A 20 -29.96 13.78 11.94
C MET A 20 -31.10 13.16 12.75
N LYS A 21 -30.78 12.53 13.89
CA LYS A 21 -31.77 11.97 14.80
C LYS A 21 -32.66 13.04 15.41
N ASP A 22 -32.08 14.12 15.94
CA ASP A 22 -32.78 15.20 16.64
C ASP A 22 -33.72 15.98 15.68
N LEU A 23 -33.34 16.08 14.41
CA LEU A 23 -34.15 16.70 13.34
C LEU A 23 -35.15 15.74 12.72
N GLY A 24 -35.26 14.49 13.19
CA GLY A 24 -36.19 13.50 12.60
C GLY A 24 -35.85 13.08 11.17
N MET A 25 -34.60 13.21 10.77
CA MET A 25 -34.13 12.84 9.42
C MET A 25 -33.88 11.33 9.26
N LEU A 26 -33.78 10.59 10.37
CA LEU A 26 -33.64 9.13 10.32
C LEU A 26 -34.99 8.48 10.04
N SER A 27 -34.99 7.44 9.19
CA SER A 27 -36.18 6.68 8.85
C SER A 27 -35.91 5.18 8.99
N ASP A 28 -36.98 4.38 8.92
CA ASP A 28 -36.92 2.92 8.92
C ASP A 28 -36.42 2.31 7.58
N LYS A 29 -36.15 3.15 6.58
CA LYS A 29 -35.70 2.72 5.25
C LYS A 29 -34.19 2.56 5.13
N TYR A 30 -33.41 3.08 6.07
CA TYR A 30 -31.97 3.00 6.04
C TYR A 30 -31.37 3.04 7.45
N THR A 31 -30.15 2.56 7.57
CA THR A 31 -29.35 2.58 8.80
C THR A 31 -28.10 3.44 8.59
N VAL A 32 -27.86 4.36 9.51
CA VAL A 32 -26.59 5.10 9.58
C VAL A 32 -25.72 4.46 10.64
N LEU A 33 -24.55 3.99 10.25
CA LEU A 33 -23.52 3.45 11.15
C LEU A 33 -22.38 4.45 11.26
N VAL A 34 -22.04 4.83 12.48
CA VAL A 34 -20.81 5.59 12.77
C VAL A 34 -19.81 4.62 13.36
N THR A 35 -18.66 4.51 12.72
CA THR A 35 -17.62 3.57 13.09
C THR A 35 -16.36 4.29 13.53
N GLY A 36 -15.73 3.78 14.60
CA GLY A 36 -14.36 4.14 15.00
C GLY A 36 -13.50 2.90 14.85
N THR A 37 -12.58 2.91 13.91
CA THR A 37 -11.70 1.79 13.62
C THR A 37 -10.32 1.97 14.23
N VAL A 38 -9.54 0.89 14.33
CA VAL A 38 -8.17 0.86 14.87
C VAL A 38 -7.21 0.27 13.84
N GLN A 39 -5.91 0.41 14.06
CA GLN A 39 -4.83 -0.13 13.20
C GLN A 39 -4.86 0.39 11.75
N GLU A 40 -5.47 1.55 11.50
CA GLU A 40 -5.52 2.13 10.15
C GLU A 40 -4.11 2.46 9.67
N GLU A 41 -3.27 3.07 10.50
CA GLU A 41 -1.92 3.54 10.17
C GLU A 41 -0.95 2.42 9.76
N ASP A 42 -1.14 1.23 10.32
CA ASP A 42 -0.29 0.08 10.02
C ASP A 42 -0.82 -0.75 8.82
N CYS A 43 -2.14 -0.86 8.72
CA CYS A 43 -2.79 -1.68 7.69
C CYS A 43 -4.16 -1.12 7.33
N ASP A 44 -4.21 -0.20 6.40
CA ASP A 44 -5.29 0.71 6.02
C ASP A 44 -6.72 0.16 6.21
N GLY A 45 -7.08 -0.93 5.60
CA GLY A 45 -8.44 -1.46 5.60
C GLY A 45 -8.68 -2.64 6.55
N LEU A 46 -7.75 -2.96 7.47
CA LEU A 46 -7.81 -4.16 8.31
C LEU A 46 -9.13 -4.30 9.07
N CYS A 47 -9.53 -3.26 9.83
CA CYS A 47 -10.76 -3.29 10.60
C CYS A 47 -12.00 -3.41 9.71
N TRP A 48 -11.99 -2.79 8.53
CA TRP A 48 -13.07 -2.91 7.57
C TRP A 48 -13.17 -4.30 6.96
N GLN A 49 -12.04 -4.96 6.70
CA GLN A 49 -12.05 -6.35 6.27
C GLN A 49 -12.71 -7.24 7.32
N TYR A 50 -12.38 -7.04 8.61
CA TYR A 50 -13.01 -7.77 9.71
C TYR A 50 -14.52 -7.49 9.77
N ILE A 51 -14.93 -6.22 9.82
CA ILE A 51 -16.34 -5.81 9.88
C ILE A 51 -17.15 -6.39 8.71
N ILE A 52 -16.57 -6.40 7.52
CA ILE A 52 -17.23 -6.93 6.32
C ILE A 52 -17.24 -8.46 6.34
N ASN A 53 -16.13 -9.10 6.67
CA ASN A 53 -15.99 -10.54 6.54
C ASN A 53 -16.55 -11.33 7.73
N GLU A 54 -16.38 -10.81 8.96
CA GLU A 54 -16.82 -11.50 10.18
C GLU A 54 -18.17 -10.97 10.67
N ASP A 55 -18.34 -9.65 10.80
CA ASP A 55 -19.60 -9.05 11.28
C ASP A 55 -20.67 -8.97 10.18
N LYS A 56 -20.32 -9.28 8.92
CA LYS A 56 -21.23 -9.32 7.76
C LYS A 56 -21.90 -7.99 7.45
N VAL A 57 -21.32 -6.89 7.86
CA VAL A 57 -21.81 -5.54 7.51
C VAL A 57 -21.61 -5.28 6.02
N ARG A 58 -22.65 -4.78 5.35
CA ARG A 58 -22.64 -4.51 3.90
C ARG A 58 -23.22 -3.12 3.64
N PRO A 59 -22.42 -2.04 3.76
CA PRO A 59 -22.87 -0.70 3.48
C PRO A 59 -23.12 -0.51 1.98
N GLU A 60 -24.11 0.30 1.62
CA GLU A 60 -24.32 0.72 0.23
C GLU A 60 -23.22 1.70 -0.22
N PHE A 61 -22.81 2.58 0.70
CA PHE A 61 -21.66 3.47 0.52
C PHE A 61 -21.06 3.85 1.85
N VAL A 62 -19.84 4.37 1.81
CA VAL A 62 -19.05 4.77 2.99
C VAL A 62 -18.54 6.20 2.77
N VAL A 63 -18.64 7.01 3.81
CA VAL A 63 -17.97 8.32 3.89
C VAL A 63 -16.86 8.18 4.92
N SER A 64 -15.61 8.34 4.48
CA SER A 64 -14.46 8.42 5.37
C SER A 64 -14.17 9.88 5.70
N THR A 65 -13.85 10.13 6.96
CA THR A 65 -13.60 11.49 7.47
C THR A 65 -12.12 11.86 7.48
N GLU A 66 -11.33 11.25 6.61
CA GLU A 66 -9.90 11.56 6.44
C GLU A 66 -9.64 13.06 6.22
N PRO A 67 -8.48 13.60 6.65
CA PRO A 67 -8.14 14.99 6.44
C PRO A 67 -8.02 15.33 4.95
N THR A 68 -8.97 16.08 4.43
CA THR A 68 -9.03 16.47 3.00
C THR A 68 -8.96 17.99 2.80
N ASP A 69 -8.69 18.74 3.87
CA ASP A 69 -8.71 20.20 3.85
C ASP A 69 -10.06 20.77 3.33
N GLY A 70 -11.16 20.10 3.69
CA GLY A 70 -12.51 20.44 3.27
C GLY A 70 -12.86 20.01 1.84
N GLY A 71 -11.99 19.29 1.15
CA GLY A 71 -12.25 18.75 -0.19
C GLY A 71 -13.01 17.43 -0.14
N ILE A 72 -13.74 17.12 -1.23
CA ILE A 72 -14.42 15.84 -1.43
C ILE A 72 -13.53 14.97 -2.33
N TYR A 73 -12.93 13.92 -1.74
CA TYR A 73 -12.11 12.96 -2.46
C TYR A 73 -12.99 11.81 -2.95
N ARG A 74 -13.16 11.72 -4.25
CA ARG A 74 -14.01 10.71 -4.90
C ARG A 74 -13.27 9.53 -5.49
N GLY A 75 -11.97 9.42 -5.18
CA GLY A 75 -11.11 8.34 -5.61
C GLY A 75 -9.83 8.26 -4.79
N GLN A 76 -9.19 7.10 -4.83
CA GLN A 76 -7.98 6.83 -4.09
C GLN A 76 -7.04 5.98 -4.92
N ARG A 77 -5.75 6.32 -4.89
CA ARG A 77 -4.70 5.42 -5.36
C ARG A 77 -4.68 4.18 -4.48
N GLY A 78 -4.56 3.02 -5.11
CA GLY A 78 -4.36 1.79 -4.35
C GLY A 78 -3.03 1.79 -3.61
N ARG A 79 -2.94 0.93 -2.60
CA ARG A 79 -1.72 0.65 -1.85
C ARG A 79 -1.49 -0.83 -1.77
N MET A 80 -0.24 -1.25 -1.90
CA MET A 80 0.17 -2.61 -1.53
C MET A 80 1.56 -2.58 -0.93
N GLU A 81 1.86 -3.56 -0.10
CA GLU A 81 3.19 -3.76 0.42
C GLU A 81 3.80 -5.01 -0.19
N ILE A 82 4.98 -4.84 -0.78
CA ILE A 82 5.72 -5.93 -1.43
C ILE A 82 6.90 -6.28 -0.55
N ARG A 83 7.05 -7.57 -0.25
CA ARG A 83 8.19 -8.10 0.46
C ARG A 83 9.19 -8.70 -0.53
N ILE A 84 10.45 -8.33 -0.38
CA ILE A 84 11.56 -8.94 -1.09
C ILE A 84 12.48 -9.60 -0.07
N ASP A 85 12.66 -10.90 -0.21
CA ASP A 85 13.63 -11.68 0.56
C ASP A 85 14.79 -12.08 -0.34
N VAL A 86 16.02 -11.88 0.12
CA VAL A 86 17.24 -12.22 -0.61
C VAL A 86 18.04 -13.23 0.19
N LYS A 87 18.54 -14.26 -0.49
CA LYS A 87 19.43 -15.28 0.07
C LYS A 87 20.89 -14.99 -0.30
N GLY A 88 21.75 -15.34 0.62
CA GLY A 88 23.21 -15.34 0.47
C GLY A 88 23.82 -16.62 0.99
N ILE A 89 25.14 -16.63 1.12
CA ILE A 89 25.92 -17.71 1.70
C ILE A 89 26.81 -17.12 2.79
N SER A 90 26.60 -17.56 4.03
CA SER A 90 27.36 -17.07 5.16
C SER A 90 28.77 -17.65 5.18
N CYS A 91 29.73 -16.83 5.63
CA CYS A 91 31.06 -17.23 5.97
C CYS A 91 31.66 -16.27 7.02
N HIS A 92 32.84 -16.56 7.54
CA HIS A 92 33.51 -15.66 8.48
C HIS A 92 33.82 -14.31 7.83
N GLY A 93 33.48 -13.19 8.51
CA GLY A 93 33.62 -11.85 7.97
C GLY A 93 35.02 -11.41 7.56
N SER A 94 36.08 -12.12 8.03
CA SER A 94 37.47 -11.90 7.58
C SER A 94 37.83 -12.59 6.27
N ALA A 95 36.94 -13.43 5.71
CA ALA A 95 37.14 -14.15 4.45
C ALA A 95 35.90 -14.02 3.56
N PRO A 96 35.48 -12.78 3.21
CA PRO A 96 34.23 -12.55 2.54
C PRO A 96 34.12 -13.16 1.13
N GLU A 97 35.25 -13.46 0.51
CA GLU A 97 35.35 -14.13 -0.79
C GLU A 97 34.85 -15.59 -0.77
N ARG A 98 34.61 -16.17 0.42
CA ARG A 98 34.06 -17.52 0.59
C ARG A 98 32.55 -17.56 0.75
N GLY A 99 31.93 -16.41 0.83
CA GLY A 99 30.51 -16.27 0.99
C GLY A 99 29.85 -15.52 -0.17
N ASP A 100 28.56 -15.30 -0.04
CA ASP A 100 27.77 -14.49 -0.96
C ASP A 100 26.84 -13.58 -0.16
N ASN A 101 27.11 -12.27 -0.20
CA ASN A 101 26.50 -11.32 0.72
C ASN A 101 25.11 -10.88 0.26
N ALA A 102 24.07 -11.34 0.96
CA ALA A 102 22.68 -10.97 0.70
C ALA A 102 22.42 -9.45 0.81
N ILE A 103 23.16 -8.73 1.67
CA ILE A 103 23.01 -7.27 1.81
C ILE A 103 23.53 -6.56 0.55
N TYR A 104 24.60 -7.04 -0.07
CA TYR A 104 25.10 -6.43 -1.31
C TYR A 104 24.14 -6.66 -2.49
N LYS A 105 23.56 -7.86 -2.59
CA LYS A 105 22.49 -8.12 -3.58
C LYS A 105 21.28 -7.21 -3.33
N MET A 106 20.88 -7.05 -2.07
CA MET A 106 19.76 -6.18 -1.71
C MET A 106 20.05 -4.70 -2.03
N ALA A 107 21.30 -4.25 -1.87
CA ALA A 107 21.68 -2.87 -2.21
C ALA A 107 21.48 -2.57 -3.71
N ASP A 108 21.79 -3.53 -4.59
CA ASP A 108 21.51 -3.42 -6.02
C ASP A 108 19.99 -3.32 -6.28
N ILE A 109 19.19 -4.15 -5.62
CA ILE A 109 17.72 -4.13 -5.74
C ILE A 109 17.15 -2.79 -5.25
N ILE A 110 17.62 -2.27 -4.12
CA ILE A 110 17.20 -0.97 -3.59
C ILE A 110 17.55 0.16 -4.58
N ALA A 111 18.70 0.09 -5.24
CA ALA A 111 19.08 1.05 -6.25
C ALA A 111 18.12 1.04 -7.46
N ASP A 112 17.74 -0.13 -7.94
CA ASP A 112 16.76 -0.29 -9.02
C ASP A 112 15.39 0.26 -8.60
N VAL A 113 14.88 -0.11 -7.41
CA VAL A 113 13.60 0.40 -6.88
C VAL A 113 13.61 1.92 -6.76
N ARG A 114 14.69 2.51 -6.25
CA ARG A 114 14.84 3.97 -6.19
C ARG A 114 14.71 4.61 -7.56
N SER A 115 15.27 3.97 -8.57
CA SER A 115 15.25 4.50 -9.95
C SER A 115 13.85 4.47 -10.59
N LEU A 116 12.94 3.58 -10.15
CA LEU A 116 11.54 3.56 -10.61
C LEU A 116 10.80 4.88 -10.37
N ASN A 117 11.15 5.63 -9.33
CA ASN A 117 10.49 6.89 -8.99
C ASN A 117 11.07 8.11 -9.72
N ASN A 118 12.20 7.99 -10.38
CA ASN A 118 12.87 9.12 -11.02
C ASN A 118 12.07 9.62 -12.23
N ASN A 119 11.68 10.89 -12.19
CA ASN A 119 10.99 11.58 -13.29
C ASN A 119 11.88 11.81 -14.52
N GLY A 120 13.18 11.78 -14.33
CA GLY A 120 14.21 11.94 -15.35
C GLY A 120 15.04 10.67 -15.42
N CYS A 121 14.43 9.54 -15.80
CA CYS A 121 15.20 8.37 -16.13
C CYS A 121 16.16 8.74 -17.24
N ASP A 122 17.45 8.62 -16.94
CA ASP A 122 18.47 8.59 -17.95
C ASP A 122 18.03 7.60 -19.01
N GLU A 123 18.05 8.06 -20.25
CA GLU A 123 17.55 7.27 -21.38
C GLU A 123 18.27 5.92 -21.55
N ASP A 124 19.40 5.77 -20.91
CA ASP A 124 20.32 4.64 -20.99
C ASP A 124 20.20 3.60 -19.88
N THR A 125 19.19 3.67 -18.99
CA THR A 125 19.03 2.67 -17.93
C THR A 125 18.16 1.48 -18.37
N ASP A 126 18.56 0.27 -17.96
CA ASP A 126 17.83 -0.98 -18.23
C ASP A 126 16.40 -0.99 -17.66
N ILE A 127 16.09 -0.06 -16.75
CA ILE A 127 14.77 0.09 -16.13
C ILE A 127 13.88 1.13 -16.82
N LYS A 128 14.33 1.76 -17.89
CA LYS A 128 13.56 2.79 -18.63
C LYS A 128 12.15 2.31 -19.01
N GLY A 129 12.02 1.06 -19.42
CA GLY A 129 10.74 0.45 -19.73
C GLY A 129 9.82 0.37 -18.52
N LEU A 130 10.35 -0.01 -17.35
CA LEU A 130 9.60 -0.15 -16.10
C LEU A 130 9.12 1.19 -15.54
N VAL A 131 9.98 2.20 -15.57
CA VAL A 131 9.59 3.57 -15.16
C VAL A 131 8.45 4.11 -16.01
N LYS A 132 8.42 3.75 -17.29
CA LYS A 132 7.31 4.10 -18.17
C LYS A 132 6.00 3.48 -17.72
N MET A 133 6.01 2.26 -17.19
CA MET A 133 4.80 1.58 -16.72
C MET A 133 4.12 2.31 -15.55
N LEU A 134 4.86 3.06 -14.75
CA LEU A 134 4.31 3.88 -13.65
C LEU A 134 3.66 5.18 -14.13
N SER A 135 3.80 5.55 -15.40
CA SER A 135 3.24 6.78 -15.94
C SER A 135 1.83 6.58 -16.49
N PRO A 136 0.84 7.42 -16.13
CA PRO A 136 -0.51 7.34 -16.65
C PRO A 136 -0.60 7.22 -18.18
N LYS A 137 0.26 7.92 -18.90
CA LYS A 137 0.29 7.91 -20.39
C LYS A 137 0.60 6.56 -21.03
N TYR A 138 1.09 5.59 -20.26
CA TYR A 138 1.39 4.24 -20.73
C TYR A 138 0.27 3.23 -20.42
N ASN A 139 -0.82 3.69 -19.80
CA ASN A 139 -2.02 2.89 -19.57
C ASN A 139 -3.21 3.53 -20.32
N PRO A 140 -3.32 3.36 -21.64
CA PRO A 140 -4.28 4.09 -22.46
C PRO A 140 -5.74 3.75 -22.14
N GLU A 141 -6.02 2.56 -21.65
CA GLU A 141 -7.39 2.13 -21.30
C GLU A 141 -7.91 2.83 -20.05
N HIS A 142 -7.00 3.30 -19.17
CA HIS A 142 -7.31 3.97 -17.91
C HIS A 142 -6.69 5.37 -17.83
N TYR A 143 -6.35 5.97 -18.97
CA TYR A 143 -5.58 7.20 -19.04
C TYR A 143 -6.20 8.36 -18.25
N GLU A 144 -7.51 8.58 -18.40
CA GLU A 144 -8.22 9.67 -17.70
C GLU A 144 -8.23 9.45 -16.18
N ASP A 145 -8.54 8.22 -15.74
CA ASP A 145 -8.56 7.85 -14.34
C ASP A 145 -7.16 7.88 -13.72
N ALA A 146 -6.16 7.38 -14.43
CA ALA A 146 -4.77 7.44 -13.99
C ALA A 146 -4.23 8.88 -13.96
N GLN A 147 -4.67 9.73 -14.87
CA GLN A 147 -4.34 11.16 -14.84
C GLN A 147 -4.99 11.86 -13.65
N PHE A 148 -6.22 11.52 -13.31
CA PHE A 148 -6.92 12.04 -12.13
C PHE A 148 -6.25 11.62 -10.82
N LEU A 149 -5.88 10.36 -10.67
CA LEU A 149 -5.24 9.83 -9.46
C LEU A 149 -3.74 10.16 -9.36
N GLY A 150 -3.11 10.48 -10.48
CA GLY A 150 -1.67 10.64 -10.60
C GLY A 150 -0.96 9.30 -10.80
N ARG A 151 0.37 9.36 -10.92
CA ARG A 151 1.20 8.16 -11.17
C ARG A 151 1.37 7.32 -9.91
N GLY A 152 1.63 6.03 -10.10
CA GLY A 152 2.08 5.14 -9.05
C GLY A 152 3.47 5.50 -8.50
N THR A 153 3.78 5.04 -7.31
CA THR A 153 5.09 5.20 -6.67
C THR A 153 5.54 3.91 -6.01
N CYS A 154 6.85 3.75 -5.84
CA CYS A 154 7.47 2.57 -5.28
C CYS A 154 8.57 3.00 -4.31
N THR A 155 8.40 2.75 -3.01
CA THR A 155 9.32 3.24 -1.98
C THR A 155 9.73 2.11 -1.06
N VAL A 156 11.05 1.88 -0.91
CA VAL A 156 11.55 1.00 0.15
C VAL A 156 11.27 1.68 1.49
N SER A 157 10.39 1.08 2.29
CA SER A 157 9.91 1.64 3.56
C SER A 157 10.57 1.01 4.78
N GLN A 158 11.07 -0.23 4.65
CA GLN A 158 11.67 -0.95 5.76
C GLN A 158 12.74 -1.94 5.29
N ILE A 159 13.78 -2.11 6.11
CA ILE A 159 14.79 -3.17 5.98
C ILE A 159 14.69 -4.05 7.22
N PHE A 160 14.60 -5.37 7.01
CA PHE A 160 14.53 -6.34 8.09
C PHE A 160 15.92 -6.92 8.37
N TYR A 161 16.29 -6.96 9.64
CA TYR A 161 17.46 -7.68 10.07
C TYR A 161 17.14 -9.18 10.17
N THR A 162 17.64 -9.95 9.23
CA THR A 162 17.36 -11.39 9.11
C THR A 162 18.61 -12.25 9.32
N SER A 163 19.81 -11.69 9.12
CA SER A 163 21.07 -12.42 9.32
C SER A 163 21.40 -12.52 10.80
N PRO A 164 21.74 -13.71 11.33
CA PRO A 164 21.90 -13.92 12.77
C PRO A 164 23.22 -13.39 13.35
N SER A 165 24.21 -13.04 12.54
CA SER A 165 25.54 -12.66 13.01
C SER A 165 26.05 -11.37 12.40
N ARG A 166 26.59 -10.49 13.24
CA ARG A 166 27.28 -9.26 12.82
C ARG A 166 28.74 -9.47 12.42
N CYS A 167 29.30 -10.65 12.67
CA CYS A 167 30.70 -11.00 12.38
C CYS A 167 30.87 -11.95 11.19
N ALA A 168 29.78 -12.20 10.46
CA ALA A 168 29.76 -13.07 9.29
C ALA A 168 29.21 -12.32 8.07
N VAL A 169 29.48 -12.85 6.87
CA VAL A 169 28.81 -12.45 5.64
C VAL A 169 27.33 -12.78 5.79
N ALA A 170 26.46 -11.82 5.47
CA ALA A 170 25.02 -11.98 5.62
C ALA A 170 24.45 -13.02 4.65
N ASP A 171 23.78 -14.04 5.20
CA ASP A 171 23.12 -15.10 4.44
C ASP A 171 21.67 -14.76 4.06
N SER A 172 21.15 -13.67 4.58
CA SER A 172 19.80 -13.20 4.27
C SER A 172 19.68 -11.70 4.45
N CYS A 173 18.74 -11.10 3.72
CA CYS A 173 18.30 -9.72 3.86
C CYS A 173 16.88 -9.61 3.32
N ALA A 174 16.03 -8.81 3.95
CA ALA A 174 14.70 -8.56 3.45
C ALA A 174 14.34 -7.07 3.53
N ILE A 175 13.45 -6.64 2.64
CA ILE A 175 12.87 -5.29 2.64
C ILE A 175 11.36 -5.35 2.45
N SER A 176 10.69 -4.28 2.87
CA SER A 176 9.32 -3.96 2.47
C SER A 176 9.30 -2.75 1.55
N ILE A 177 8.42 -2.79 0.56
CA ILE A 177 8.19 -1.72 -0.40
C ILE A 177 6.75 -1.24 -0.25
N ASP A 178 6.55 0.05 0.02
CA ASP A 178 5.26 0.72 -0.14
C ASP A 178 5.05 1.02 -1.64
N ARG A 179 4.07 0.38 -2.25
CA ARG A 179 3.70 0.55 -3.65
C ARG A 179 2.35 1.24 -3.72
N ARG A 180 2.33 2.51 -4.18
CA ARG A 180 1.10 3.23 -4.47
C ARG A 180 0.71 2.98 -5.92
N MET A 181 -0.48 2.43 -6.12
CA MET A 181 -1.00 2.04 -7.44
C MET A 181 -1.86 3.13 -8.04
N THR A 182 -1.88 3.21 -9.36
CA THR A 182 -2.81 4.06 -10.10
C THR A 182 -3.87 3.22 -10.82
N ALA A 183 -4.78 3.86 -11.55
CA ALA A 183 -5.83 3.16 -12.27
C ALA A 183 -5.27 2.16 -13.29
N GLY A 184 -5.87 0.98 -13.37
CA GLY A 184 -5.47 -0.10 -14.26
C GLY A 184 -4.34 -0.99 -13.74
N GLU A 185 -3.69 -0.63 -12.64
CA GLU A 185 -2.70 -1.48 -12.00
C GLU A 185 -3.37 -2.51 -11.07
N THR A 186 -2.81 -3.71 -11.05
CA THR A 186 -3.29 -4.85 -10.26
C THR A 186 -2.19 -5.41 -9.39
N TRP A 187 -2.55 -6.27 -8.46
CA TRP A 187 -1.61 -7.07 -7.68
C TRP A 187 -0.52 -7.70 -8.56
N ASP A 188 -0.94 -8.46 -9.57
CA ASP A 188 0.00 -9.19 -10.43
C ASP A 188 0.91 -8.26 -11.23
N SER A 189 0.37 -7.17 -11.77
CA SER A 189 1.16 -6.21 -12.54
C SER A 189 2.24 -5.55 -11.68
N CYS A 190 1.94 -5.22 -10.42
CA CYS A 190 2.89 -4.59 -9.52
C CYS A 190 3.97 -5.57 -9.04
N LEU A 191 3.64 -6.83 -8.76
CA LEU A 191 4.64 -7.83 -8.43
C LEU A 191 5.54 -8.15 -9.63
N GLU A 192 4.95 -8.22 -10.82
CA GLU A 192 5.72 -8.48 -12.04
C GLU A 192 6.67 -7.34 -12.37
N GLU A 193 6.27 -6.08 -12.14
CA GLU A 193 7.15 -4.92 -12.27
C GLU A 193 8.44 -5.09 -11.46
N ILE A 194 8.32 -5.53 -10.20
CA ILE A 194 9.49 -5.77 -9.33
C ILE A 194 10.30 -6.98 -9.81
N ARG A 195 9.66 -8.05 -10.26
CA ARG A 195 10.36 -9.22 -10.83
C ARG A 195 11.13 -8.91 -12.10
N GLN A 196 10.72 -7.87 -12.84
CA GLN A 196 11.41 -7.43 -14.05
C GLN A 196 12.63 -6.55 -13.79
N LEU A 197 12.90 -6.12 -12.56
CA LEU A 197 14.08 -5.34 -12.22
C LEU A 197 15.38 -6.08 -12.61
N PRO A 198 16.37 -5.38 -13.18
CA PRO A 198 17.61 -5.99 -13.62
C PRO A 198 18.34 -6.77 -12.52
N SER A 199 18.40 -6.21 -11.31
CA SER A 199 19.02 -6.87 -10.16
C SER A 199 18.24 -8.11 -9.72
N VAL A 200 16.91 -8.09 -9.74
CA VAL A 200 16.08 -9.27 -9.40
C VAL A 200 16.34 -10.39 -10.39
N LYS A 201 16.36 -10.08 -11.69
CA LYS A 201 16.71 -11.06 -12.73
C LYS A 201 18.13 -11.58 -12.62
N LYS A 202 19.09 -10.69 -12.30
CA LYS A 202 20.51 -11.06 -12.13
C LYS A 202 20.70 -12.10 -11.03
N TYR A 203 19.96 -11.98 -9.93
CA TYR A 203 20.10 -12.86 -8.78
C TYR A 203 19.11 -14.04 -8.78
N GLY A 204 18.10 -14.01 -9.64
CA GLY A 204 17.23 -15.15 -9.95
C GLY A 204 16.64 -15.82 -8.70
N ASP A 205 16.92 -17.11 -8.53
CA ASP A 205 16.35 -17.95 -7.46
C ASP A 205 16.77 -17.53 -6.04
N ASP A 206 17.78 -16.67 -5.91
CA ASP A 206 18.14 -16.10 -4.62
C ASP A 206 17.20 -14.98 -4.15
N VAL A 207 16.30 -14.51 -5.02
CA VAL A 207 15.37 -13.42 -4.74
C VAL A 207 13.93 -13.92 -4.77
N LYS A 208 13.22 -13.75 -3.67
CA LYS A 208 11.78 -14.01 -3.59
C LYS A 208 11.03 -12.69 -3.50
N VAL A 209 10.15 -12.41 -4.46
CA VAL A 209 9.22 -11.28 -4.46
C VAL A 209 7.82 -11.78 -4.13
N SER A 210 7.23 -11.27 -3.06
CA SER A 210 5.90 -11.69 -2.57
C SER A 210 5.11 -10.52 -2.02
N MET A 211 3.79 -10.71 -1.85
CA MET A 211 2.95 -9.81 -1.09
C MET A 211 3.37 -9.83 0.39
N TYR A 212 3.35 -8.67 1.03
CA TYR A 212 3.53 -8.59 2.47
C TYR A 212 2.24 -9.04 3.17
N MET A 213 2.40 -9.92 4.15
CA MET A 213 1.30 -10.37 5.01
C MET A 213 1.35 -9.60 6.32
N TYR A 214 0.27 -8.95 6.67
CA TYR A 214 0.11 -8.30 7.97
C TYR A 214 -0.42 -9.32 8.99
N ASP A 215 0.31 -9.50 10.06
CA ASP A 215 0.06 -10.50 11.10
C ASP A 215 0.20 -9.94 12.53
N ARG A 216 0.22 -8.62 12.67
CA ARG A 216 0.38 -8.01 13.99
C ARG A 216 -0.89 -8.08 14.81
N PRO A 217 -0.78 -8.42 16.10
CA PRO A 217 -1.94 -8.50 16.97
C PRO A 217 -2.53 -7.11 17.24
N SER A 218 -3.86 -7.08 17.38
CA SER A 218 -4.58 -5.94 17.95
C SER A 218 -4.22 -5.76 19.44
N TRP A 219 -4.69 -4.66 20.06
CA TRP A 219 -4.50 -4.44 21.50
C TRP A 219 -5.15 -5.51 22.39
N THR A 220 -6.12 -6.26 21.85
CA THR A 220 -6.73 -7.41 22.54
C THR A 220 -5.92 -8.70 22.38
N GLY A 221 -4.89 -8.69 21.55
CA GLY A 221 -4.07 -9.85 21.23
C GLY A 221 -4.57 -10.67 20.05
N GLU A 222 -5.69 -10.29 19.43
CA GLU A 222 -6.22 -10.98 18.26
C GLU A 222 -5.40 -10.63 17.01
N VAL A 223 -5.08 -11.64 16.22
CA VAL A 223 -4.40 -11.53 14.94
C VAL A 223 -5.39 -11.84 13.82
N TYR A 224 -5.58 -10.87 12.93
CA TYR A 224 -6.32 -11.05 11.68
C TYR A 224 -5.34 -10.97 10.52
N GLU A 225 -4.81 -12.11 10.12
CA GLU A 225 -3.82 -12.18 9.04
C GLU A 225 -4.47 -11.78 7.72
N THR A 226 -3.85 -10.82 7.02
CA THR A 226 -4.36 -10.31 5.74
C THR A 226 -3.23 -9.87 4.82
N GLU A 227 -3.50 -9.92 3.53
CA GLU A 227 -2.61 -9.34 2.53
C GLU A 227 -2.66 -7.81 2.62
N CYS A 228 -1.47 -7.18 2.59
CA CYS A 228 -1.38 -5.72 2.49
C CYS A 228 -1.66 -5.27 1.05
N TYR A 229 -2.89 -5.43 0.61
CA TYR A 229 -3.37 -5.05 -0.73
C TYR A 229 -4.70 -4.32 -0.65
N PHE A 230 -4.70 -3.06 -1.08
CA PHE A 230 -5.84 -2.15 -1.07
C PHE A 230 -6.00 -1.60 -2.49
N PRO A 231 -6.98 -2.07 -3.26
CA PRO A 231 -7.11 -1.70 -4.67
C PRO A 231 -7.46 -0.24 -4.88
N THR A 232 -7.09 0.28 -6.03
CA THR A 232 -7.51 1.59 -6.53
C THR A 232 -9.03 1.64 -6.73
N TRP A 233 -9.66 2.77 -6.40
CA TRP A 233 -11.05 3.01 -6.70
C TRP A 233 -11.31 4.47 -7.10
N ILE A 234 -12.34 4.70 -7.92
CA ILE A 234 -12.79 6.01 -8.35
C ILE A 234 -14.31 5.99 -8.43
N ASN A 235 -14.96 6.97 -7.82
CA ASN A 235 -16.38 7.26 -8.03
C ASN A 235 -16.54 8.29 -9.14
N LYS A 236 -17.59 8.16 -9.93
CA LYS A 236 -17.94 9.16 -10.92
C LYS A 236 -18.40 10.43 -10.22
N GLU A 237 -17.99 11.60 -10.72
CA GLU A 237 -18.36 12.89 -10.14
C GLU A 237 -19.87 13.09 -10.08
N ASN A 238 -20.61 12.66 -11.09
CA ASN A 238 -22.07 12.74 -11.16
C ASN A 238 -22.81 11.62 -10.41
N ALA A 239 -22.12 10.78 -9.65
CA ALA A 239 -22.77 9.77 -8.82
C ALA A 239 -23.59 10.44 -7.71
N ALA A 240 -24.80 9.93 -7.44
CA ALA A 240 -25.74 10.55 -6.51
C ALA A 240 -25.17 10.78 -5.11
N HIS A 241 -24.42 9.81 -4.58
CA HIS A 241 -23.78 9.91 -3.28
C HIS A 241 -22.61 10.92 -3.26
N VAL A 242 -21.91 11.12 -4.38
CA VAL A 242 -20.87 12.15 -4.51
C VAL A 242 -21.53 13.54 -4.55
N GLN A 243 -22.57 13.69 -5.36
CA GLN A 243 -23.32 14.96 -5.48
C GLN A 243 -24.02 15.35 -4.18
N ALA A 244 -24.40 14.41 -3.33
CA ALA A 244 -25.01 14.69 -2.04
C ALA A 244 -24.02 15.28 -1.01
N LEU A 245 -22.71 15.21 -1.26
CA LEU A 245 -21.67 15.79 -0.41
C LEU A 245 -21.32 17.24 -0.80
N TYR A 246 -21.69 17.68 -2.02
CA TYR A 246 -21.57 19.08 -2.46
C TYR A 246 -22.72 19.94 -1.93
#